data_a13d9e3935c91e6b635f3e5b657ceb58
#
_entry.id   a13d9e3935c91e6b635f3e5b657ceb58
#
_cell.length_a   1.000
_cell.length_b   1.000
_cell.length_c   1.000
_cell.angle_alpha   90.00
_cell.angle_beta   90.00
_cell.angle_gamma   90.00
#
_symmetry.space_group_name_H-M   'P 1'
#
loop_
_entity.id
_entity.type
_entity.pdbx_description
1 polymer ?
#
loop_
_entity_poly.entity_id
_entity_poly.type
_entity_poly.pdbx_seq_one_letter_code
_entity_poly.pdbx_strand_id
1 'polypeptide(L)'
;MIIITGAEGFIGSCLVAKLNEDGFNDLILVDDFSDGERSKNITEKKYTAKIERKEFFDWLDKNEHLVEFIFHIGARTDTTESDEKIFKELNLDFSKTLWNACVKYGLPLVYASSAATYGDGEFGYDDDTKLLDQLQPMNPYGRSKNDFDKWAVVQKDVPFFWAGLKFFNVYGPNEYHKGRMASVVLHAFNQIKETGKVKLFRSHKPDFNDGEQMRDFIYVKDLCDVCVFLMTNRKHSGIYNLGSGKARTFKDLVKGIFVALNITPQIEFIDTPEDIREKYQYFTEAKMEKLKNIGYTKPFTSVEDGVIDYVKNYLQLNNRW
;
A
#
# COMPACT_ATOMS: atom_id res chain seq x y z
N MET A 1 23.74 1.13 -2.32
CA MET A 1 22.55 2.00 -2.58
C MET A 1 21.27 1.18 -2.54
N ILE A 2 20.19 1.74 -1.99
CA ILE A 2 18.84 1.16 -2.04
C ILE A 2 17.97 2.06 -2.93
N ILE A 3 17.27 1.47 -3.89
CA ILE A 3 16.38 2.20 -4.79
C ILE A 3 14.94 2.10 -4.29
N ILE A 4 14.20 3.21 -4.27
CA ILE A 4 12.77 3.25 -3.96
C ILE A 4 12.05 3.94 -5.13
N THR A 5 11.22 3.20 -5.88
CA THR A 5 10.33 3.82 -6.88
C THR A 5 9.01 4.23 -6.23
N GLY A 6 8.39 5.30 -6.72
CA GLY A 6 7.21 5.89 -6.09
C GLY A 6 7.56 6.58 -4.75
N ALA A 7 8.78 7.09 -4.65
CA ALA A 7 9.37 7.58 -3.41
C ALA A 7 8.67 8.82 -2.81
N GLU A 8 8.05 9.68 -3.62
CA GLU A 8 7.25 10.82 -3.12
C GLU A 8 5.81 10.44 -2.75
N GLY A 9 5.38 9.23 -3.15
CA GLY A 9 4.05 8.72 -2.83
C GLY A 9 3.88 8.42 -1.33
N PHE A 10 2.66 8.06 -0.94
CA PHE A 10 2.30 7.73 0.44
C PHE A 10 3.23 6.66 1.04
N ILE A 11 3.18 5.44 0.53
CA ILE A 11 3.94 4.31 1.10
C ILE A 11 5.44 4.46 0.83
N GLY A 12 5.82 4.93 -0.38
CA GLY A 12 7.23 5.09 -0.73
C GLY A 12 7.96 6.06 0.19
N SER A 13 7.35 7.21 0.51
CA SER A 13 7.96 8.19 1.42
C SER A 13 8.02 7.72 2.87
N CYS A 14 7.04 6.94 3.32
CA CYS A 14 7.11 6.28 4.62
C CYS A 14 8.23 5.24 4.68
N LEU A 15 8.44 4.49 3.60
CA LEU A 15 9.55 3.55 3.52
C LEU A 15 10.90 4.26 3.53
N VAL A 16 11.03 5.43 2.87
CA VAL A 16 12.23 6.28 2.97
C VAL A 16 12.47 6.72 4.41
N ALA A 17 11.42 7.17 5.14
CA ALA A 17 11.52 7.52 6.56
C ALA A 17 12.01 6.34 7.39
N LYS A 18 11.39 5.18 7.25
CA LYS A 18 11.76 3.97 7.96
C LYS A 18 13.21 3.55 7.70
N LEU A 19 13.64 3.58 6.44
CA LEU A 19 15.02 3.27 6.09
C LEU A 19 16.01 4.26 6.73
N ASN A 20 15.67 5.56 6.77
CA ASN A 20 16.50 6.55 7.45
C ASN A 20 16.56 6.31 8.98
N GLU A 21 15.45 5.95 9.62
CA GLU A 21 15.42 5.59 11.06
C GLU A 21 16.30 4.37 11.35
N ASP A 22 16.34 3.39 10.44
CA ASP A 22 17.19 2.20 10.55
C ASP A 22 18.66 2.46 10.11
N GLY A 23 19.01 3.71 9.78
CA GLY A 23 20.36 4.11 9.43
C GLY A 23 20.74 3.99 7.96
N PHE A 24 19.83 3.57 7.10
CA PHE A 24 20.04 3.51 5.64
C PHE A 24 19.78 4.88 5.01
N ASN A 25 20.85 5.57 4.59
CA ASN A 25 20.76 6.92 4.05
C ASN A 25 21.22 6.99 2.58
N ASP A 26 21.90 5.96 2.08
CA ASP A 26 22.33 5.87 0.67
C ASP A 26 21.17 5.35 -0.19
N LEU A 27 20.19 6.25 -0.41
CA LEU A 27 18.92 5.97 -1.08
C LEU A 27 18.84 6.70 -2.41
N ILE A 28 18.36 6.03 -3.43
CA ILE A 28 18.01 6.61 -4.72
C ILE A 28 16.48 6.65 -4.83
N LEU A 29 15.95 7.86 -4.92
CA LEU A 29 14.52 8.10 -5.02
C LEU A 29 14.12 8.22 -6.49
N VAL A 30 13.20 7.37 -6.94
CA VAL A 30 12.70 7.36 -8.31
C VAL A 30 11.21 7.69 -8.32
N ASP A 31 10.82 8.78 -8.98
CA ASP A 31 9.42 9.19 -9.10
C ASP A 31 9.24 10.14 -10.32
N ASP A 32 8.02 10.64 -10.49
CA ASP A 32 7.70 11.82 -11.28
C ASP A 32 7.61 13.01 -10.30
N PHE A 33 8.66 13.82 -10.25
CA PHE A 33 8.84 14.90 -9.28
C PHE A 33 8.09 16.20 -9.66
N SER A 34 7.04 16.11 -10.47
CA SER A 34 6.27 17.26 -10.93
C SER A 34 5.24 17.80 -9.93
N ASP A 35 4.85 17.01 -8.90
CA ASP A 35 3.82 17.36 -7.92
C ASP A 35 4.43 17.91 -6.63
N GLY A 36 4.28 19.22 -6.41
CA GLY A 36 4.81 19.91 -5.21
C GLY A 36 4.18 19.46 -3.88
N GLU A 37 2.94 18.94 -3.87
CA GLU A 37 2.34 18.42 -2.63
C GLU A 37 2.99 17.08 -2.23
N ARG A 38 3.28 16.22 -3.20
CA ARG A 38 3.99 14.95 -2.98
C ARG A 38 5.42 15.18 -2.54
N SER A 39 6.10 16.18 -3.10
CA SER A 39 7.48 16.52 -2.75
C SER A 39 7.66 16.87 -1.27
N LYS A 40 6.62 17.37 -0.60
CA LYS A 40 6.64 17.63 0.84
C LYS A 40 6.89 16.37 1.67
N ASN A 41 6.53 15.20 1.17
CA ASN A 41 6.70 13.92 1.87
C ASN A 41 8.17 13.51 2.05
N ILE A 42 9.08 14.08 1.23
CA ILE A 42 10.50 13.73 1.26
C ILE A 42 11.42 14.89 1.64
N THR A 43 10.86 16.07 1.99
CA THR A 43 11.65 17.30 2.24
C THR A 43 12.71 17.13 3.33
N GLU A 44 12.39 16.40 4.39
CA GLU A 44 13.28 16.20 5.54
C GLU A 44 13.98 14.84 5.55
N LYS A 45 13.89 14.08 4.45
CA LYS A 45 14.48 12.76 4.32
C LYS A 45 15.93 12.84 3.83
N LYS A 46 16.73 11.83 4.23
CA LYS A 46 18.10 11.65 3.76
C LYS A 46 18.13 10.71 2.56
N TYR A 47 18.72 11.13 1.47
CA TYR A 47 18.90 10.35 0.26
C TYR A 47 20.09 10.88 -0.55
N THR A 48 20.64 10.04 -1.42
CA THR A 48 21.79 10.38 -2.28
C THR A 48 21.37 11.17 -3.51
N ALA A 49 20.31 10.72 -4.20
CA ALA A 49 19.83 11.38 -5.42
C ALA A 49 18.34 11.13 -5.70
N LYS A 50 17.76 12.02 -6.50
CA LYS A 50 16.46 11.87 -7.16
C LYS A 50 16.70 11.56 -8.64
N ILE A 51 16.02 10.56 -9.18
CA ILE A 51 16.08 10.16 -10.57
C ILE A 51 14.66 10.19 -11.14
N GLU A 52 14.47 10.97 -12.20
CA GLU A 52 13.20 11.01 -12.92
C GLU A 52 12.84 9.61 -13.45
N ARG A 53 11.57 9.19 -13.25
CA ARG A 53 11.10 7.88 -13.68
C ARG A 53 11.45 7.56 -15.15
N LYS A 54 11.44 8.56 -16.03
CA LYS A 54 11.74 8.39 -17.45
C LYS A 54 13.21 8.08 -17.73
N GLU A 55 14.10 8.53 -16.85
CA GLU A 55 15.56 8.37 -16.97
C GLU A 55 16.08 7.18 -16.18
N PHE A 56 15.18 6.53 -15.40
CA PHE A 56 15.58 5.54 -14.40
C PHE A 56 16.32 4.35 -14.99
N PHE A 57 15.85 3.77 -16.09
CA PHE A 57 16.50 2.57 -16.66
C PHE A 57 17.86 2.89 -17.27
N ASP A 58 18.02 4.04 -17.93
CA ASP A 58 19.32 4.51 -18.43
C ASP A 58 20.31 4.79 -17.30
N TRP A 59 19.79 5.30 -16.17
CA TRP A 59 20.58 5.50 -14.96
C TRP A 59 20.97 4.17 -14.34
N LEU A 60 20.05 3.22 -14.22
CA LEU A 60 20.27 1.90 -13.64
C LEU A 60 21.32 1.14 -14.44
N ASP A 61 21.25 1.12 -15.78
CA ASP A 61 22.21 0.47 -16.65
C ASP A 61 23.66 0.94 -16.44
N LYS A 62 23.85 2.17 -15.99
CA LYS A 62 25.18 2.77 -15.73
C LYS A 62 25.65 2.60 -14.29
N ASN A 63 24.75 2.32 -13.35
CA ASN A 63 25.04 2.36 -11.92
C ASN A 63 24.65 1.06 -11.19
N GLU A 64 24.26 -0.01 -11.91
CA GLU A 64 23.76 -1.27 -11.34
C GLU A 64 24.70 -1.89 -10.30
N HIS A 65 26.02 -1.73 -10.51
CA HIS A 65 27.07 -2.27 -9.63
C HIS A 65 27.11 -1.62 -8.24
N LEU A 66 26.44 -0.46 -8.05
CA LEU A 66 26.29 0.23 -6.77
C LEU A 66 24.97 -0.13 -6.07
N VAL A 67 24.05 -0.83 -6.76
CA VAL A 67 22.71 -1.11 -6.25
C VAL A 67 22.70 -2.42 -5.47
N GLU A 68 22.17 -2.38 -4.26
CA GLU A 68 22.08 -3.53 -3.36
C GLU A 68 20.66 -4.08 -3.22
N PHE A 69 19.64 -3.23 -3.43
CA PHE A 69 18.24 -3.58 -3.27
C PHE A 69 17.30 -2.61 -3.98
N ILE A 70 16.17 -3.12 -4.46
CA ILE A 70 15.13 -2.30 -5.10
C ILE A 70 13.77 -2.54 -4.42
N PHE A 71 13.15 -1.44 -3.97
CA PHE A 71 11.75 -1.38 -3.58
C PHE A 71 10.94 -0.73 -4.71
N HIS A 72 10.12 -1.52 -5.40
CA HIS A 72 9.23 -1.04 -6.44
C HIS A 72 7.83 -0.79 -5.86
N ILE A 73 7.65 0.41 -5.27
CA ILE A 73 6.39 0.83 -4.65
C ILE A 73 5.55 1.68 -5.60
N GLY A 74 6.18 2.27 -6.61
CA GLY A 74 5.53 3.15 -7.58
C GLY A 74 4.49 2.44 -8.44
N ALA A 75 3.31 3.06 -8.54
CA ALA A 75 2.24 2.64 -9.44
C ALA A 75 1.22 3.76 -9.66
N ARG A 76 0.47 3.72 -10.76
CA ARG A 76 -0.81 4.41 -10.87
C ARG A 76 -1.83 3.67 -10.02
N THR A 77 -2.41 4.32 -9.00
CA THR A 77 -3.25 3.66 -7.98
C THR A 77 -4.71 4.12 -7.97
N ASP A 78 -5.13 4.97 -8.91
CA ASP A 78 -6.49 5.48 -8.99
C ASP A 78 -7.44 4.38 -9.45
N THR A 79 -8.25 3.85 -8.55
CA THR A 79 -9.21 2.77 -8.84
C THR A 79 -10.43 3.23 -9.63
N THR A 80 -10.57 4.55 -9.83
CA THR A 80 -11.66 5.16 -10.60
C THR A 80 -11.25 5.54 -12.03
N GLU A 81 -9.95 5.45 -12.32
CA GLU A 81 -9.41 5.63 -13.67
C GLU A 81 -9.82 4.46 -14.55
N SER A 82 -10.35 4.77 -15.71
CA SER A 82 -10.84 3.78 -16.70
C SER A 82 -9.89 3.55 -17.88
N ASP A 83 -8.88 4.42 -18.05
CA ASP A 83 -7.89 4.26 -19.13
C ASP A 83 -6.92 3.10 -18.80
N GLU A 84 -7.19 1.95 -19.40
CA GLU A 84 -6.35 0.76 -19.24
C GLU A 84 -4.91 0.93 -19.76
N LYS A 85 -4.69 1.84 -20.72
CA LYS A 85 -3.36 2.06 -21.29
C LYS A 85 -2.39 2.62 -20.26
N ILE A 86 -2.85 3.54 -19.39
CA ILE A 86 -2.01 4.11 -18.35
C ILE A 86 -1.57 3.05 -17.33
N PHE A 87 -2.47 2.11 -17.00
CA PHE A 87 -2.13 1.00 -16.10
C PHE A 87 -1.21 -0.02 -16.76
N LYS A 88 -1.42 -0.28 -18.05
CA LYS A 88 -0.52 -1.15 -18.81
C LYS A 88 0.90 -0.58 -18.82
N GLU A 89 1.06 0.69 -19.17
CA GLU A 89 2.36 1.35 -19.26
C GLU A 89 3.04 1.47 -17.89
N LEU A 90 2.34 2.11 -16.91
CA LEU A 90 2.95 2.49 -15.64
C LEU A 90 3.00 1.38 -14.59
N ASN A 91 2.10 0.39 -14.66
CA ASN A 91 2.07 -0.69 -13.69
C ASN A 91 2.63 -1.99 -14.25
N LEU A 92 2.15 -2.44 -15.43
CA LEU A 92 2.53 -3.74 -15.97
C LEU A 92 3.86 -3.70 -16.71
N ASP A 93 3.99 -2.85 -17.72
CA ASP A 93 5.19 -2.85 -18.59
C ASP A 93 6.40 -2.32 -17.84
N PHE A 94 6.24 -1.26 -17.02
CA PHE A 94 7.31 -0.76 -16.16
C PHE A 94 7.79 -1.83 -15.17
N SER A 95 6.88 -2.54 -14.51
CA SER A 95 7.24 -3.60 -13.56
C SER A 95 7.95 -4.76 -14.25
N LYS A 96 7.54 -5.16 -15.47
CA LYS A 96 8.22 -6.19 -16.27
C LYS A 96 9.63 -5.76 -16.68
N THR A 97 9.79 -4.51 -17.10
CA THR A 97 11.10 -3.96 -17.47
C THR A 97 12.04 -3.96 -16.26
N LEU A 98 11.53 -3.55 -15.09
CA LEU A 98 12.31 -3.54 -13.86
C LEU A 98 12.68 -4.96 -13.40
N TRP A 99 11.74 -5.90 -13.46
CA TRP A 99 12.01 -7.31 -13.17
C TRP A 99 13.14 -7.87 -14.04
N ASN A 100 13.07 -7.64 -15.37
CA ASN A 100 14.10 -8.09 -16.29
C ASN A 100 15.46 -7.42 -16.02
N ALA A 101 15.49 -6.16 -15.64
CA ALA A 101 16.71 -5.49 -15.20
C ALA A 101 17.26 -6.13 -13.91
N CYS A 102 16.39 -6.45 -12.93
CA CYS A 102 16.80 -7.16 -11.71
C CYS A 102 17.38 -8.55 -12.03
N VAL A 103 16.80 -9.29 -12.97
CA VAL A 103 17.35 -10.58 -13.45
C VAL A 103 18.74 -10.37 -14.09
N LYS A 104 18.83 -9.41 -15.03
CA LYS A 104 20.06 -9.11 -15.77
C LYS A 104 21.23 -8.77 -14.85
N TYR A 105 20.97 -8.02 -13.78
CA TYR A 105 22.01 -7.50 -12.89
C TYR A 105 22.11 -8.25 -11.55
N GLY A 106 21.32 -9.30 -11.34
CA GLY A 106 21.31 -10.06 -10.09
C GLY A 106 20.79 -9.28 -8.89
N LEU A 107 19.89 -8.32 -9.09
CA LEU A 107 19.38 -7.43 -8.04
C LEU A 107 18.15 -8.01 -7.34
N PRO A 108 18.08 -7.93 -6.00
CA PRO A 108 16.88 -8.30 -5.26
C PRO A 108 15.78 -7.23 -5.38
N LEU A 109 14.51 -7.70 -5.39
CA LEU A 109 13.33 -6.87 -5.65
C LEU A 109 12.21 -7.16 -4.65
N VAL A 110 11.69 -6.12 -3.99
CA VAL A 110 10.35 -6.15 -3.36
C VAL A 110 9.43 -5.22 -4.15
N TYR A 111 8.25 -5.72 -4.55
CA TYR A 111 7.29 -4.90 -5.31
C TYR A 111 5.91 -4.86 -4.67
N ALA A 112 5.22 -3.74 -4.88
CA ALA A 112 3.85 -3.54 -4.43
C ALA A 112 2.86 -4.24 -5.38
N SER A 113 2.21 -5.30 -4.90
CA SER A 113 0.94 -5.81 -5.41
C SER A 113 -0.23 -5.22 -4.58
N SER A 114 -1.43 -5.78 -4.66
CA SER A 114 -2.60 -5.21 -4.01
C SER A 114 -3.66 -6.27 -3.70
N ALA A 115 -4.37 -6.11 -2.59
CA ALA A 115 -5.59 -6.87 -2.30
C ALA A 115 -6.73 -6.61 -3.32
N ALA A 116 -6.64 -5.54 -4.12
CA ALA A 116 -7.56 -5.31 -5.25
C ALA A 116 -7.53 -6.44 -6.29
N THR A 117 -6.48 -7.27 -6.30
CA THR A 117 -6.38 -8.47 -7.15
C THR A 117 -7.41 -9.54 -6.80
N TYR A 118 -7.87 -9.57 -5.55
CA TYR A 118 -8.87 -10.57 -5.09
C TYR A 118 -10.30 -10.32 -5.56
N GLY A 119 -10.56 -9.16 -6.19
CA GLY A 119 -11.89 -8.81 -6.66
C GLY A 119 -12.89 -8.65 -5.51
N ASP A 120 -14.01 -9.34 -5.60
CA ASP A 120 -15.05 -9.36 -4.55
C ASP A 120 -14.75 -10.33 -3.40
N GLY A 121 -13.68 -11.13 -3.51
CA GLY A 121 -13.29 -12.13 -2.51
C GLY A 121 -13.94 -13.49 -2.68
N GLU A 122 -14.53 -13.81 -3.84
CA GLU A 122 -15.17 -15.12 -4.11
C GLU A 122 -14.24 -16.29 -3.81
N PHE A 123 -12.93 -16.16 -4.11
CA PHE A 123 -11.92 -17.20 -3.83
C PHE A 123 -11.17 -16.98 -2.50
N GLY A 124 -11.71 -16.11 -1.63
CA GLY A 124 -11.05 -15.70 -0.38
C GLY A 124 -9.87 -14.77 -0.60
N TYR A 125 -9.14 -14.51 0.49
CA TYR A 125 -8.00 -13.58 0.52
C TYR A 125 -6.71 -14.35 0.85
N ASP A 126 -6.45 -15.41 0.06
CA ASP A 126 -5.29 -16.29 0.21
C ASP A 126 -4.22 -15.96 -0.83
N ASP A 127 -2.95 -15.87 -0.40
CA ASP A 127 -1.80 -15.61 -1.26
C ASP A 127 -1.21 -16.87 -1.91
N ASP A 128 -1.98 -17.96 -1.98
CA ASP A 128 -1.63 -19.11 -2.81
C ASP A 128 -1.61 -18.73 -4.29
N THR A 129 -0.44 -18.84 -4.91
CA THR A 129 -0.24 -18.49 -6.32
C THR A 129 -1.06 -19.34 -7.30
N LYS A 130 -1.57 -20.50 -6.88
CA LYS A 130 -2.47 -21.34 -7.69
C LYS A 130 -3.83 -20.69 -7.94
N LEU A 131 -4.20 -19.73 -7.11
CA LEU A 131 -5.47 -18.99 -7.25
C LEU A 131 -5.40 -17.82 -8.23
N LEU A 132 -4.18 -17.37 -8.61
CA LEU A 132 -4.01 -16.14 -9.40
C LEU A 132 -4.83 -16.10 -10.70
N ASP A 133 -4.98 -17.23 -11.39
CA ASP A 133 -5.75 -17.33 -12.63
C ASP A 133 -7.27 -17.28 -12.43
N GLN A 134 -7.74 -17.58 -11.22
CA GLN A 134 -9.15 -17.55 -10.85
C GLN A 134 -9.61 -16.18 -10.37
N LEU A 135 -8.67 -15.33 -9.90
CA LEU A 135 -8.97 -14.03 -9.35
C LEU A 135 -9.59 -13.09 -10.41
N GLN A 136 -10.63 -12.36 -10.03
CA GLN A 136 -11.38 -11.44 -10.87
C GLN A 136 -11.34 -10.00 -10.34
N PRO A 137 -10.27 -9.24 -10.59
CA PRO A 137 -10.17 -7.86 -10.15
C PRO A 137 -11.26 -6.97 -10.74
N MET A 138 -11.91 -6.14 -9.93
CA MET A 138 -13.09 -5.35 -10.31
C MET A 138 -12.77 -4.05 -11.09
N ASN A 139 -11.49 -3.66 -11.17
CA ASN A 139 -11.08 -2.41 -11.84
C ASN A 139 -9.74 -2.58 -12.57
N PRO A 140 -9.38 -1.65 -13.49
CA PRO A 140 -8.14 -1.73 -14.27
C PRO A 140 -6.88 -1.75 -13.41
N TYR A 141 -6.87 -1.03 -12.28
CA TYR A 141 -5.76 -1.08 -11.33
C TYR A 141 -5.52 -2.50 -10.78
N GLY A 142 -6.56 -3.12 -10.23
CA GLY A 142 -6.49 -4.49 -9.71
C GLY A 142 -6.05 -5.48 -10.80
N ARG A 143 -6.59 -5.35 -12.03
CA ARG A 143 -6.17 -6.16 -13.19
C ARG A 143 -4.68 -6.01 -13.46
N SER A 144 -4.15 -4.79 -13.55
CA SER A 144 -2.74 -4.55 -13.84
C SER A 144 -1.80 -5.19 -12.81
N LYS A 145 -2.20 -5.21 -11.53
CA LYS A 145 -1.43 -5.87 -10.46
C LYS A 145 -1.52 -7.39 -10.57
N ASN A 146 -2.72 -7.94 -10.83
CA ASN A 146 -2.90 -9.37 -11.00
C ASN A 146 -2.16 -9.90 -12.24
N ASP A 147 -2.18 -9.16 -13.34
CA ASP A 147 -1.48 -9.51 -14.57
C ASP A 147 0.04 -9.57 -14.36
N PHE A 148 0.58 -8.64 -13.56
CA PHE A 148 1.98 -8.69 -13.20
C PHE A 148 2.29 -9.87 -12.27
N ASP A 149 1.47 -10.12 -11.25
CA ASP A 149 1.62 -11.27 -10.34
C ASP A 149 1.61 -12.59 -11.12
N LYS A 150 0.63 -12.79 -12.03
CA LYS A 150 0.54 -13.97 -12.92
C LYS A 150 1.79 -14.12 -13.78
N TRP A 151 2.23 -13.02 -14.38
CA TRP A 151 3.40 -13.04 -15.24
C TRP A 151 4.67 -13.37 -14.43
N ALA A 152 4.86 -12.82 -13.25
CA ALA A 152 6.05 -13.00 -12.42
C ALA A 152 6.23 -14.45 -11.96
N VAL A 153 5.16 -15.12 -11.53
CA VAL A 153 5.25 -16.48 -10.97
C VAL A 153 5.57 -17.56 -11.99
N VAL A 154 5.40 -17.30 -13.27
CA VAL A 154 5.71 -18.28 -14.35
C VAL A 154 7.06 -18.03 -15.01
N GLN A 155 7.80 -16.97 -14.62
CA GLN A 155 9.12 -16.71 -15.19
C GLN A 155 10.12 -17.80 -14.78
N LYS A 156 10.97 -18.22 -15.74
CA LYS A 156 12.07 -19.14 -15.47
C LYS A 156 13.28 -18.42 -14.88
N ASP A 157 13.56 -17.23 -15.41
CA ASP A 157 14.61 -16.35 -14.91
C ASP A 157 13.98 -15.35 -13.95
N VAL A 158 14.46 -15.34 -12.72
CA VAL A 158 13.91 -14.53 -11.62
C VAL A 158 15.00 -13.69 -10.95
N PRO A 159 14.68 -12.54 -10.36
CA PRO A 159 15.64 -11.79 -9.54
C PRO A 159 16.24 -12.67 -8.45
N PHE A 160 17.47 -12.37 -8.04
CA PHE A 160 18.19 -13.10 -6.98
C PHE A 160 17.33 -13.41 -5.74
N PHE A 161 16.52 -12.45 -5.35
CA PHE A 161 15.44 -12.56 -4.39
C PHE A 161 14.30 -11.66 -4.85
N TRP A 162 13.06 -12.09 -4.69
CA TRP A 162 11.90 -11.24 -4.96
C TRP A 162 10.73 -11.51 -4.03
N ALA A 163 9.98 -10.45 -3.70
CA ALA A 163 8.73 -10.58 -2.99
C ALA A 163 7.69 -9.60 -3.54
N GLY A 164 6.52 -10.12 -3.90
CA GLY A 164 5.34 -9.35 -4.24
C GLY A 164 4.45 -9.21 -3.01
N LEU A 165 4.08 -7.99 -2.65
CA LEU A 165 3.31 -7.73 -1.44
C LEU A 165 1.91 -7.25 -1.80
N LYS A 166 0.88 -8.07 -1.57
CA LYS A 166 -0.52 -7.71 -1.73
C LYS A 166 -0.96 -6.83 -0.56
N PHE A 167 -0.84 -5.51 -0.73
CA PHE A 167 -1.25 -4.53 0.29
C PHE A 167 -2.75 -4.52 0.47
N PHE A 168 -3.20 -4.64 1.71
CA PHE A 168 -4.59 -4.45 2.11
C PHE A 168 -4.88 -2.95 2.33
N ASN A 169 -5.81 -2.59 3.20
CA ASN A 169 -6.22 -1.20 3.38
C ASN A 169 -5.20 -0.41 4.22
N VAL A 170 -4.21 0.15 3.55
CA VAL A 170 -3.13 0.91 4.20
C VAL A 170 -3.62 2.30 4.61
N TYR A 171 -3.29 2.73 5.83
CA TYR A 171 -3.51 4.08 6.35
C TYR A 171 -2.30 4.60 7.12
N GLY A 172 -2.16 5.92 7.24
CA GLY A 172 -1.09 6.53 8.02
C GLY A 172 -0.54 7.84 7.45
N PRO A 173 0.54 8.38 8.02
CA PRO A 173 1.13 9.64 7.58
C PRO A 173 1.53 9.64 6.11
N ASN A 174 1.69 10.84 5.55
CA ASN A 174 2.13 11.09 4.17
C ASN A 174 1.09 10.82 3.06
N GLU A 175 -0.18 10.54 3.38
CA GLU A 175 -1.24 10.31 2.39
C GLU A 175 -2.02 11.57 1.96
N TYR A 176 -1.65 12.76 2.43
CA TYR A 176 -2.39 14.02 2.25
C TYR A 176 -2.69 14.38 0.79
N HIS A 177 -1.80 14.04 -0.13
CA HIS A 177 -1.92 14.32 -1.56
C HIS A 177 -2.90 13.39 -2.29
N LYS A 178 -3.42 12.33 -1.64
CA LYS A 178 -4.21 11.29 -2.32
C LYS A 178 -5.64 11.70 -2.65
N GLY A 179 -6.11 12.86 -2.18
CA GLY A 179 -7.47 13.33 -2.43
C GLY A 179 -8.50 12.25 -2.07
N ARG A 180 -9.40 11.92 -2.99
CA ARG A 180 -10.45 10.89 -2.77
C ARG A 180 -9.93 9.49 -2.51
N MET A 181 -8.69 9.19 -2.89
CA MET A 181 -8.04 7.88 -2.70
C MET A 181 -7.29 7.78 -1.36
N ALA A 182 -7.38 8.80 -0.50
CA ALA A 182 -6.86 8.74 0.86
C ALA A 182 -7.64 7.73 1.72
N SER A 183 -7.05 7.32 2.83
CA SER A 183 -7.71 6.39 3.76
C SER A 183 -8.96 6.99 4.39
N VAL A 184 -9.85 6.11 4.85
CA VAL A 184 -11.03 6.52 5.62
C VAL A 184 -10.62 7.27 6.90
N VAL A 185 -9.44 7.01 7.47
CA VAL A 185 -8.93 7.74 8.66
C VAL A 185 -8.77 9.21 8.35
N LEU A 186 -8.09 9.56 7.23
CA LEU A 186 -7.90 10.97 6.85
C LEU A 186 -9.23 11.66 6.51
N HIS A 187 -10.09 10.99 5.76
CA HIS A 187 -11.41 11.54 5.42
C HIS A 187 -12.29 11.78 6.66
N ALA A 188 -12.34 10.81 7.56
CA ALA A 188 -13.13 10.90 8.78
C ALA A 188 -12.56 11.97 9.74
N PHE A 189 -11.23 12.05 9.89
CA PHE A 189 -10.59 13.11 10.68
C PHE A 189 -10.99 14.51 10.17
N ASN A 190 -10.92 14.73 8.85
CA ASN A 190 -11.28 16.02 8.27
C ASN A 190 -12.78 16.36 8.50
N GLN A 191 -13.68 15.37 8.30
CA GLN A 191 -15.12 15.56 8.58
C GLN A 191 -15.37 15.92 10.06
N ILE A 192 -14.75 15.17 10.98
CA ILE A 192 -14.89 15.39 12.41
C ILE A 192 -14.34 16.77 12.82
N LYS A 193 -13.19 17.16 12.28
CA LYS A 193 -12.58 18.47 12.55
C LYS A 193 -13.48 19.63 12.07
N GLU A 194 -14.14 19.46 10.92
CA GLU A 194 -14.98 20.48 10.30
C GLU A 194 -16.38 20.56 10.94
N THR A 195 -16.99 19.41 11.23
CA THR A 195 -18.43 19.34 11.59
C THR A 195 -18.72 18.73 12.96
N GLY A 196 -17.71 18.17 13.64
CA GLY A 196 -17.87 17.39 14.87
C GLY A 196 -18.44 15.99 14.67
N LYS A 197 -18.72 15.59 13.43
CA LYS A 197 -19.40 14.34 13.06
C LYS A 197 -18.68 13.61 11.94
N VAL A 198 -19.00 12.32 11.77
CA VAL A 198 -18.55 11.51 10.62
C VAL A 198 -19.73 10.78 9.99
N LYS A 199 -19.71 10.65 8.67
CA LYS A 199 -20.70 9.90 7.90
C LYS A 199 -20.13 8.53 7.50
N LEU A 200 -20.85 7.47 7.84
CA LEU A 200 -20.57 6.11 7.42
C LEU A 200 -21.71 5.58 6.54
N PHE A 201 -21.40 4.62 5.68
CA PHE A 201 -22.41 4.00 4.83
C PHE A 201 -23.29 3.05 5.63
N ARG A 202 -24.61 3.08 5.34
CA ARG A 202 -25.54 2.04 5.73
C ARG A 202 -25.20 0.72 5.05
N SER A 203 -25.55 -0.36 5.70
CA SER A 203 -25.54 -1.67 5.08
C SER A 203 -26.74 -1.82 4.14
N HIS A 204 -26.49 -2.46 3.00
CA HIS A 204 -27.54 -2.93 2.07
C HIS A 204 -27.55 -4.47 2.01
N LYS A 205 -26.86 -5.12 2.96
CA LYS A 205 -26.88 -6.59 3.15
C LYS A 205 -27.38 -6.94 4.54
N PRO A 206 -28.25 -7.97 4.67
CA PRO A 206 -28.86 -8.31 5.97
C PRO A 206 -27.85 -8.79 7.01
N ASP A 207 -26.71 -9.33 6.59
CA ASP A 207 -25.68 -9.90 7.46
C ASP A 207 -24.78 -8.85 8.12
N PHE A 208 -24.94 -7.56 7.78
CA PHE A 208 -24.13 -6.48 8.32
C PHE A 208 -25.02 -5.36 8.84
N ASN A 209 -24.72 -4.84 10.02
CA ASN A 209 -25.33 -3.59 10.50
C ASN A 209 -24.66 -2.37 9.86
N ASP A 210 -25.29 -1.19 10.02
CA ASP A 210 -24.77 0.09 9.51
C ASP A 210 -23.36 0.40 10.09
N GLY A 211 -22.41 0.67 9.20
CA GLY A 211 -21.02 0.95 9.55
C GLY A 211 -20.20 -0.25 10.03
N GLU A 212 -20.77 -1.45 9.97
CA GLU A 212 -20.09 -2.71 10.40
C GLU A 212 -19.51 -3.51 9.23
N GLN A 213 -19.49 -2.95 8.03
CA GLN A 213 -18.66 -3.46 6.95
C GLN A 213 -17.20 -3.49 7.41
N MET A 214 -16.47 -4.54 7.05
CA MET A 214 -15.15 -4.83 7.61
C MET A 214 -14.04 -4.76 6.57
N ARG A 215 -12.87 -4.28 7.00
CA ARG A 215 -11.64 -4.29 6.21
C ARG A 215 -10.46 -4.71 7.07
N ASP A 216 -9.50 -5.33 6.43
CA ASP A 216 -8.17 -5.48 7.01
C ASP A 216 -7.42 -4.16 6.84
N PHE A 217 -7.35 -3.39 7.91
CA PHE A 217 -6.61 -2.14 7.96
C PHE A 217 -5.19 -2.39 8.44
N ILE A 218 -4.21 -1.94 7.68
CA ILE A 218 -2.81 -2.03 8.06
C ILE A 218 -2.18 -0.65 8.22
N TYR A 219 -1.50 -0.43 9.34
CA TYR A 219 -0.76 0.80 9.58
C TYR A 219 0.50 0.84 8.72
N VAL A 220 0.78 1.97 8.06
CA VAL A 220 1.88 2.08 7.11
C VAL A 220 3.25 1.80 7.72
N LYS A 221 3.45 2.08 9.01
CA LYS A 221 4.70 1.77 9.71
C LYS A 221 4.97 0.28 9.77
N ASP A 222 3.94 -0.53 10.06
CA ASP A 222 4.07 -1.99 10.08
C ASP A 222 4.37 -2.55 8.68
N LEU A 223 3.76 -1.96 7.65
CA LEU A 223 4.05 -2.31 6.26
C LEU A 223 5.53 -2.05 5.95
N CYS A 224 6.08 -0.91 6.36
CA CYS A 224 7.48 -0.58 6.17
C CYS A 224 8.41 -1.53 6.95
N ASP A 225 8.03 -1.95 8.16
CA ASP A 225 8.77 -2.97 8.91
C ASP A 225 8.86 -4.32 8.16
N VAL A 226 7.78 -4.76 7.53
CA VAL A 226 7.80 -5.97 6.68
C VAL A 226 8.71 -5.79 5.47
N CYS A 227 8.68 -4.63 4.82
CA CYS A 227 9.59 -4.33 3.72
C CYS A 227 11.07 -4.45 4.14
N VAL A 228 11.43 -3.86 5.28
CA VAL A 228 12.80 -3.95 5.83
C VAL A 228 13.15 -5.38 6.24
N PHE A 229 12.21 -6.12 6.85
CA PHE A 229 12.41 -7.53 7.16
C PHE A 229 12.75 -8.34 5.91
N LEU A 230 12.02 -8.17 4.81
CA LEU A 230 12.27 -8.87 3.56
C LEU A 230 13.59 -8.44 2.90
N MET A 231 13.97 -7.18 3.02
CA MET A 231 15.27 -6.69 2.55
C MET A 231 16.44 -7.36 3.29
N THR A 232 16.29 -7.58 4.59
CA THR A 232 17.35 -8.17 5.43
C THR A 232 17.32 -9.70 5.44
N ASN A 233 16.15 -10.33 5.20
CA ASN A 233 15.95 -11.79 5.22
C ASN A 233 15.56 -12.33 3.84
N ARG A 234 16.47 -12.31 2.88
CA ARG A 234 16.28 -12.65 1.46
C ARG A 234 16.23 -14.17 1.21
N LYS A 235 15.40 -14.93 1.98
CA LYS A 235 15.44 -16.40 1.94
C LYS A 235 14.33 -17.05 1.10
N HIS A 236 13.18 -16.42 1.02
CA HIS A 236 12.00 -17.02 0.41
C HIS A 236 11.36 -16.03 -0.56
N SER A 237 11.55 -16.27 -1.86
CA SER A 237 10.86 -15.51 -2.91
C SER A 237 9.41 -15.95 -3.06
N GLY A 238 8.52 -15.02 -3.41
CA GLY A 238 7.11 -15.32 -3.65
C GLY A 238 6.19 -14.12 -3.47
N ILE A 239 4.89 -14.36 -3.56
CA ILE A 239 3.85 -13.38 -3.30
C ILE A 239 3.33 -13.58 -1.88
N TYR A 240 3.13 -12.49 -1.15
CA TYR A 240 2.69 -12.46 0.24
C TYR A 240 1.58 -11.46 0.43
N ASN A 241 0.57 -11.83 1.20
CA ASN A 241 -0.37 -10.88 1.75
C ASN A 241 0.33 -9.94 2.74
N LEU A 242 -0.09 -8.69 2.72
CA LEU A 242 0.34 -7.70 3.72
C LEU A 242 -0.86 -6.87 4.19
N GLY A 243 -1.55 -7.43 5.15
CA GLY A 243 -2.58 -6.85 6.01
C GLY A 243 -2.17 -6.99 7.47
N SER A 244 -3.09 -6.73 8.38
CA SER A 244 -2.92 -7.02 9.81
C SER A 244 -3.31 -8.47 10.17
N GLY A 245 -4.08 -9.13 9.28
CA GLY A 245 -4.69 -10.44 9.50
C GLY A 245 -5.90 -10.38 10.44
N LYS A 246 -6.49 -9.18 10.63
CA LYS A 246 -7.67 -8.95 11.46
C LYS A 246 -8.58 -7.92 10.81
N ALA A 247 -9.70 -8.37 10.28
CA ALA A 247 -10.74 -7.48 9.79
C ALA A 247 -11.36 -6.64 10.93
N ARG A 248 -11.54 -5.34 10.69
CA ARG A 248 -12.15 -4.40 11.64
C ARG A 248 -13.22 -3.58 10.95
N THR A 249 -14.20 -3.15 11.72
CA THR A 249 -15.31 -2.36 11.17
C THR A 249 -14.89 -0.92 10.91
N PHE A 250 -15.54 -0.26 9.94
CA PHE A 250 -15.39 1.19 9.78
C PHE A 250 -15.80 1.95 11.03
N LYS A 251 -16.77 1.43 11.77
CA LYS A 251 -17.25 1.98 13.04
C LYS A 251 -16.15 1.96 14.13
N ASP A 252 -15.36 0.87 14.22
CA ASP A 252 -14.23 0.80 15.16
C ASP A 252 -13.13 1.78 14.76
N LEU A 253 -12.81 1.87 13.48
CA LEU A 253 -11.81 2.80 12.96
C LEU A 253 -12.16 4.25 13.30
N VAL A 254 -13.39 4.71 13.02
CA VAL A 254 -13.78 6.10 13.30
C VAL A 254 -13.92 6.39 14.80
N LYS A 255 -14.33 5.41 15.63
CA LYS A 255 -14.30 5.54 17.09
C LYS A 255 -12.88 5.83 17.60
N GLY A 256 -11.86 5.19 17.04
CA GLY A 256 -10.46 5.47 17.36
C GLY A 256 -10.09 6.94 17.13
N ILE A 257 -10.63 7.59 16.09
CA ILE A 257 -10.39 9.02 15.82
C ILE A 257 -11.02 9.89 16.90
N PHE A 258 -12.27 9.62 17.28
CA PHE A 258 -12.95 10.35 18.37
C PHE A 258 -12.20 10.23 19.70
N VAL A 259 -11.70 9.02 20.02
CA VAL A 259 -10.86 8.78 21.21
C VAL A 259 -9.57 9.59 21.12
N ALA A 260 -8.89 9.59 19.98
CA ALA A 260 -7.66 10.36 19.79
C ALA A 260 -7.88 11.87 19.96
N LEU A 261 -9.04 12.39 19.53
CA LEU A 261 -9.43 13.79 19.65
C LEU A 261 -10.02 14.15 21.01
N ASN A 262 -10.29 13.16 21.88
CA ASN A 262 -10.94 13.32 23.18
C ASN A 262 -12.33 13.99 23.10
N ILE A 263 -13.15 13.57 22.13
CA ILE A 263 -14.52 14.05 21.92
C ILE A 263 -15.51 12.90 21.84
N THR A 264 -16.78 13.17 22.17
CA THR A 264 -17.84 12.18 22.13
C THR A 264 -18.17 11.78 20.69
N PRO A 265 -18.22 10.47 20.37
CA PRO A 265 -18.51 9.98 19.02
C PRO A 265 -19.89 10.45 18.52
N GLN A 266 -19.92 11.05 17.33
CA GLN A 266 -21.13 11.39 16.59
C GLN A 266 -21.03 10.80 15.17
N ILE A 267 -21.74 9.71 14.94
CA ILE A 267 -21.73 8.96 13.67
C ILE A 267 -23.11 9.08 13.02
N GLU A 268 -23.16 9.61 11.82
CA GLU A 268 -24.36 9.63 10.96
C GLU A 268 -24.25 8.52 9.93
N PHE A 269 -25.35 7.83 9.65
CA PHE A 269 -25.38 6.80 8.61
C PHE A 269 -26.10 7.33 7.38
N ILE A 270 -25.43 7.22 6.22
CA ILE A 270 -25.93 7.63 4.90
C ILE A 270 -26.01 6.42 3.97
N ASP A 271 -26.86 6.49 2.96
CA ASP A 271 -26.96 5.42 1.98
C ASP A 271 -25.68 5.32 1.14
N THR A 272 -25.26 4.08 0.86
CA THR A 272 -24.16 3.85 -0.08
C THR A 272 -24.58 4.37 -1.46
N PRO A 273 -23.78 5.22 -2.14
CA PRO A 273 -24.08 5.70 -3.49
C PRO A 273 -24.40 4.54 -4.45
N GLU A 274 -25.40 4.73 -5.31
CA GLU A 274 -25.92 3.67 -6.17
C GLU A 274 -24.87 3.13 -7.13
N ASP A 275 -23.99 3.99 -7.65
CA ASP A 275 -22.94 3.66 -8.61
C ASP A 275 -21.86 2.72 -8.06
N ILE A 276 -21.70 2.67 -6.73
CA ILE A 276 -20.72 1.78 -6.07
C ILE A 276 -21.38 0.65 -5.27
N ARG A 277 -22.71 0.70 -5.03
CA ARG A 277 -23.42 -0.18 -4.10
C ARG A 277 -23.25 -1.67 -4.45
N GLU A 278 -23.41 -2.04 -5.71
CA GLU A 278 -23.29 -3.42 -6.16
C GLU A 278 -21.86 -3.96 -6.12
N LYS A 279 -20.88 -3.06 -6.25
CA LYS A 279 -19.44 -3.40 -6.24
C LYS A 279 -18.81 -3.20 -4.87
N TYR A 280 -19.61 -2.83 -3.86
CA TYR A 280 -19.08 -2.51 -2.54
C TYR A 280 -18.72 -3.78 -1.79
N GLN A 281 -17.43 -3.96 -1.52
CA GLN A 281 -16.94 -5.07 -0.71
C GLN A 281 -17.41 -4.91 0.74
N TYR A 282 -17.91 -5.97 1.35
CA TYR A 282 -18.36 -5.96 2.75
C TYR A 282 -17.33 -6.52 3.72
N PHE A 283 -16.40 -7.34 3.23
CA PHE A 283 -15.39 -7.97 4.05
C PHE A 283 -14.07 -8.13 3.30
N THR A 284 -12.95 -7.84 3.96
CA THR A 284 -11.61 -8.25 3.53
C THR A 284 -10.76 -8.60 4.75
N GLU A 285 -10.06 -9.73 4.73
CA GLU A 285 -9.12 -10.15 5.77
C GLU A 285 -7.97 -10.94 5.15
N ALA A 286 -6.74 -10.49 5.37
CA ALA A 286 -5.55 -11.14 4.83
C ALA A 286 -5.27 -12.46 5.57
N LYS A 287 -5.04 -13.54 4.84
CA LYS A 287 -4.37 -14.71 5.38
C LYS A 287 -2.88 -14.42 5.48
N MET A 288 -2.34 -14.41 6.70
CA MET A 288 -0.97 -13.96 6.99
C MET A 288 -0.01 -15.11 7.31
N GLU A 289 -0.45 -16.36 7.19
CA GLU A 289 0.33 -17.54 7.57
C GLU A 289 1.62 -17.67 6.78
N LYS A 290 1.59 -17.35 5.48
CA LYS A 290 2.76 -17.46 4.61
C LYS A 290 3.88 -16.49 5.03
N LEU A 291 3.55 -15.24 5.36
CA LEU A 291 4.52 -14.26 5.86
C LEU A 291 5.06 -14.67 7.25
N LYS A 292 4.21 -15.21 8.13
CA LYS A 292 4.65 -15.72 9.44
C LYS A 292 5.60 -16.91 9.31
N ASN A 293 5.32 -17.83 8.38
CA ASN A 293 6.12 -19.04 8.16
C ASN A 293 7.54 -18.75 7.65
N ILE A 294 7.75 -17.60 7.00
CA ILE A 294 9.10 -17.17 6.62
C ILE A 294 9.85 -16.42 7.73
N GLY A 295 9.23 -16.31 8.92
CA GLY A 295 9.88 -15.80 10.14
C GLY A 295 9.47 -14.37 10.54
N TYR A 296 8.50 -13.74 9.90
CA TYR A 296 7.99 -12.45 10.38
C TYR A 296 7.05 -12.67 11.56
N THR A 297 7.53 -12.38 12.77
CA THR A 297 6.80 -12.64 14.03
C THR A 297 6.43 -11.37 14.79
N LYS A 298 6.85 -10.18 14.30
CA LYS A 298 6.49 -8.91 14.94
C LYS A 298 4.96 -8.74 14.87
N PRO A 299 4.29 -8.43 15.99
CA PRO A 299 2.87 -8.17 15.98
C PRO A 299 2.55 -6.89 15.20
N PHE A 300 1.44 -6.90 14.48
CA PHE A 300 0.92 -5.72 13.81
C PHE A 300 0.24 -4.79 14.81
N THR A 301 0.38 -3.49 14.60
CA THR A 301 -0.28 -2.43 15.38
C THR A 301 -1.78 -2.58 15.30
N SER A 302 -2.49 -2.47 16.43
CA SER A 302 -3.95 -2.48 16.45
C SER A 302 -4.52 -1.26 15.69
N VAL A 303 -5.73 -1.38 15.16
CA VAL A 303 -6.39 -0.24 14.50
C VAL A 303 -6.51 0.94 15.48
N GLU A 304 -6.83 0.67 16.73
CA GLU A 304 -6.93 1.67 17.79
C GLU A 304 -5.62 2.43 17.98
N ASP A 305 -4.52 1.71 18.18
CA ASP A 305 -3.21 2.32 18.44
C ASP A 305 -2.68 3.05 17.20
N GLY A 306 -2.80 2.47 16.02
CA GLY A 306 -2.36 3.08 14.77
C GLY A 306 -3.16 4.35 14.42
N VAL A 307 -4.48 4.34 14.64
CA VAL A 307 -5.32 5.53 14.45
C VAL A 307 -4.96 6.62 15.46
N ILE A 308 -4.75 6.26 16.74
CA ILE A 308 -4.35 7.22 17.77
C ILE A 308 -2.98 7.85 17.43
N ASP A 309 -1.99 7.05 17.02
CA ASP A 309 -0.68 7.54 16.62
C ASP A 309 -0.81 8.48 15.41
N TYR A 310 -1.54 8.06 14.37
CA TYR A 310 -1.72 8.86 13.16
C TYR A 310 -2.42 10.19 13.44
N VAL A 311 -3.50 10.19 14.22
CA VAL A 311 -4.25 11.40 14.54
C VAL A 311 -3.43 12.36 15.40
N LYS A 312 -2.82 11.87 16.50
CA LYS A 312 -2.14 12.75 17.47
C LYS A 312 -0.80 13.27 16.97
N ASN A 313 0.00 12.43 16.34
CA ASN A 313 1.37 12.77 16.01
C ASN A 313 1.52 13.33 14.58
N TYR A 314 0.51 13.16 13.73
CA TYR A 314 0.58 13.62 12.34
C TYR A 314 -0.59 14.52 11.94
N LEU A 315 -1.85 14.06 12.02
CA LEU A 315 -2.98 14.81 11.50
C LEU A 315 -3.24 16.12 12.27
N GLN A 316 -3.22 16.08 13.63
CA GLN A 316 -3.41 17.27 14.45
C GLN A 316 -2.27 18.29 14.27
N LEU A 317 -1.06 17.83 14.04
CA LEU A 317 0.14 18.64 13.92
C LEU A 317 0.47 19.02 12.47
N ASN A 318 -0.26 18.47 11.50
CA ASN A 318 0.03 18.56 10.07
C ASN A 318 1.48 18.12 9.74
N ASN A 319 1.96 17.11 10.44
CA ASN A 319 3.30 16.54 10.28
C ASN A 319 3.33 15.43 9.23
N ARG A 320 4.52 15.12 8.76
CA ARG A 320 4.85 13.95 7.94
C ARG A 320 5.81 13.04 8.71
N TRP A 321 5.76 11.74 8.38
CA TRP A 321 6.74 10.80 8.90
C TRP A 321 7.94 10.76 8.01
#